data_45d12ac79881b547c7230133ffc2dc11
#
_entry.id   45d12ac79881b547c7230133ffc2dc11
#
_cell.length_a   1.000
_cell.length_b   1.000
_cell.length_c   1.000
_cell.angle_alpha   90.00
_cell.angle_beta   90.00
_cell.angle_gamma   90.00
#
_symmetry.space_group_name_H-M   'P 1'
#
loop_
_entity.id
_entity.type
_entity.pdbx_description
1 polymer ?
#
loop_
_entity_poly.entity_id
_entity_poly.type
_entity_poly.pdbx_seq_one_letter_code
_entity_poly.pdbx_strand_id
1 'polypeptide(L)'
;MLVRYALSDYIQEALTISNIEQLEDGSYVAKIPNCQGVIAFGNTFAECQVELRSTLEDWVLVGLKLGHTLPVIAGIDLNQE
;
A
#
# COMPACT_ATOMS: atom_id res chain seq x y z
N MET A 1 11.12 -17.74 4.52
CA MET A 1 12.19 -16.91 4.11
C MET A 1 11.88 -16.07 2.91
N LEU A 2 11.63 -16.70 1.77
CA LEU A 2 11.30 -15.96 0.58
C LEU A 2 10.02 -15.16 0.73
N VAL A 3 9.05 -15.71 1.42
CA VAL A 3 7.77 -15.03 1.64
C VAL A 3 7.99 -13.72 2.37
N ARG A 4 8.89 -13.73 3.35
CA ARG A 4 9.16 -12.54 4.12
C ARG A 4 9.78 -11.44 3.28
N TYR A 5 10.74 -11.81 2.42
CA TYR A 5 11.36 -10.82 1.54
C TYR A 5 10.37 -10.33 0.49
N ALA A 6 9.56 -11.25 -0.02
CA ALA A 6 8.56 -10.87 -1.01
C ALA A 6 7.57 -9.88 -0.44
N LEU A 7 7.17 -10.07 0.81
CA LEU A 7 6.23 -9.15 1.44
C LEU A 7 6.83 -7.77 1.61
N SER A 8 8.07 -7.68 2.08
CA SER A 8 8.75 -6.40 2.22
C SER A 8 8.89 -5.70 0.88
N ASP A 9 9.30 -6.45 -0.14
CA ASP A 9 9.48 -5.89 -1.47
C ASP A 9 8.14 -5.43 -2.05
N TYR A 10 7.10 -6.21 -1.83
CA TYR A 10 5.77 -5.86 -2.30
C TYR A 10 5.33 -4.52 -1.74
N ILE A 11 5.47 -4.37 -0.42
CA ILE A 11 5.09 -3.12 0.24
C ILE A 11 5.91 -1.96 -0.28
N GLN A 12 7.22 -2.16 -0.42
CA GLN A 12 8.10 -1.11 -0.90
C GLN A 12 7.74 -0.69 -2.33
N GLU A 13 7.49 -1.66 -3.20
CA GLU A 13 7.17 -1.35 -4.58
C GLU A 13 5.81 -0.68 -4.71
N ALA A 14 4.85 -1.11 -3.89
CA ALA A 14 3.53 -0.49 -3.90
C ALA A 14 3.62 0.97 -3.48
N LEU A 15 4.45 1.26 -2.48
CA LEU A 15 4.63 2.65 -2.05
C LEU A 15 5.32 3.47 -3.13
N THR A 16 6.21 2.85 -3.89
CA THR A 16 6.93 3.55 -4.96
C THR A 16 5.98 4.05 -6.04
N ILE A 17 4.92 3.29 -6.32
CA ILE A 17 3.97 3.70 -7.36
C ILE A 17 2.78 4.46 -6.81
N SER A 18 2.82 4.81 -5.53
CA SER A 18 1.71 5.55 -4.93
C SER A 18 1.64 6.97 -5.48
N ASN A 19 0.45 7.55 -5.41
CA ASN A 19 0.19 8.93 -5.81
C ASN A 19 -0.24 9.71 -4.58
N ILE A 20 0.46 10.81 -4.30
CA ILE A 20 0.15 11.66 -3.17
C ILE A 20 -0.16 13.04 -3.70
N GLU A 21 -1.34 13.57 -3.36
CA GLU A 21 -1.78 14.88 -3.81
C GLU A 21 -2.08 15.76 -2.63
N GLN A 22 -1.80 17.05 -2.79
CA GLN A 22 -2.18 18.02 -1.80
C GLN A 22 -3.59 18.51 -2.10
N LEU A 23 -4.43 18.55 -1.07
CA LEU A 23 -5.80 19.00 -1.19
C LEU A 23 -5.87 20.50 -0.99
N GLU A 24 -7.03 21.08 -1.28
CA GLU A 24 -7.20 22.53 -1.21
C GLU A 24 -6.99 23.08 0.18
N ASP A 25 -7.31 22.29 1.20
CA ASP A 25 -7.14 22.73 2.58
C ASP A 25 -5.72 22.56 3.09
N GLY A 26 -4.80 22.13 2.24
CA GLY A 26 -3.41 21.96 2.61
C GLY A 26 -3.06 20.57 3.11
N SER A 27 -4.05 19.72 3.33
CA SER A 27 -3.78 18.33 3.72
C SER A 27 -3.43 17.51 2.49
N TYR A 28 -3.11 16.24 2.72
CA TYR A 28 -2.67 15.35 1.64
C TYR A 28 -3.51 14.08 1.61
N VAL A 29 -3.68 13.53 0.43
CA VAL A 29 -4.32 12.24 0.23
C VAL A 29 -3.40 11.38 -0.61
N ALA A 30 -3.33 10.10 -0.28
CA ALA A 30 -2.48 9.14 -1.00
C ALA A 30 -3.29 7.94 -1.42
N LYS A 31 -2.98 7.45 -2.61
CA LYS A 31 -3.62 6.26 -3.16
C LYS A 31 -2.56 5.42 -3.84
N ILE A 32 -2.86 4.13 -3.99
CA ILE A 32 -1.97 3.23 -4.71
C ILE A 32 -2.74 2.63 -5.88
N PRO A 33 -2.26 2.82 -7.11
CA PRO A 33 -2.90 2.19 -8.27
C PRO A 33 -2.93 0.68 -8.06
N ASN A 34 -4.00 0.05 -8.49
CA ASN A 34 -4.18 -1.40 -8.38
C ASN A 34 -4.50 -1.90 -6.98
N CYS A 35 -4.39 -1.06 -5.96
CA CYS A 35 -4.74 -1.44 -4.59
C CYS A 35 -5.97 -0.67 -4.19
N GLN A 36 -7.11 -1.08 -4.70
CA GLN A 36 -8.37 -0.39 -4.42
C GLN A 36 -8.69 -0.49 -2.93
N GLY A 37 -9.08 0.63 -2.37
CA GLY A 37 -9.39 0.67 -0.95
C GLY A 37 -8.24 1.12 -0.09
N VAL A 38 -7.04 1.24 -0.66
CA VAL A 38 -5.91 1.74 0.10
C VAL A 38 -5.83 3.24 -0.13
N ILE A 39 -6.35 4.00 0.82
CA ILE A 39 -6.37 5.46 0.78
C ILE A 39 -5.91 5.95 2.14
N ALA A 40 -5.05 6.95 2.13
CA ALA A 40 -4.54 7.52 3.37
C ALA A 40 -4.57 9.03 3.30
N PHE A 41 -4.65 9.67 4.45
CA PHE A 41 -4.69 11.12 4.58
C PHE A 41 -3.67 11.55 5.62
N GLY A 42 -3.20 12.76 5.50
CA GLY A 42 -2.30 13.33 6.48
C GLY A 42 -2.30 14.83 6.39
N ASN A 43 -1.93 15.49 7.48
CA ASN A 43 -1.83 16.94 7.50
C ASN A 43 -0.54 17.44 6.87
N THR A 44 0.45 16.57 6.82
CA THR A 44 1.72 16.84 6.14
C THR A 44 2.01 15.70 5.19
N PHE A 45 2.93 15.97 4.25
CA PHE A 45 3.36 14.95 3.31
C PHE A 45 3.91 13.73 4.06
N ALA A 46 4.74 13.98 5.07
CA ALA A 46 5.34 12.89 5.84
C ALA A 46 4.30 12.06 6.58
N GLU A 47 3.31 12.73 7.19
CA GLU A 47 2.23 12.02 7.86
C GLU A 47 1.46 11.14 6.90
N CYS A 48 1.18 11.68 5.71
CA CYS A 48 0.43 10.95 4.71
C CYS A 48 1.18 9.69 4.28
N GLN A 49 2.50 9.80 4.14
CA GLN A 49 3.32 8.64 3.78
C GLN A 49 3.27 7.57 4.86
N VAL A 50 3.37 7.97 6.12
CA VAL A 50 3.33 7.02 7.23
C VAL A 50 1.98 6.32 7.28
N GLU A 51 0.90 7.10 7.12
CA GLU A 51 -0.44 6.52 7.15
C GLU A 51 -0.66 5.60 5.96
N LEU A 52 -0.13 5.95 4.80
CA LEU A 52 -0.27 5.12 3.63
C LEU A 52 0.39 3.77 3.84
N ARG A 53 1.59 3.77 4.38
CA ARG A 53 2.31 2.52 4.64
C ARG A 53 1.54 1.66 5.62
N SER A 54 1.05 2.26 6.71
CA SER A 54 0.31 1.53 7.72
C SER A 54 -0.97 0.93 7.14
N THR A 55 -1.69 1.72 6.36
CA THR A 55 -2.92 1.26 5.73
C THR A 55 -2.64 0.12 4.76
N LEU A 56 -1.58 0.25 3.98
CA LEU A 56 -1.21 -0.78 3.02
C LEU A 56 -0.82 -2.07 3.73
N GLU A 57 -0.06 -1.97 4.80
CA GLU A 57 0.35 -3.17 5.55
C GLU A 57 -0.86 -3.90 6.09
N ASP A 58 -1.81 -3.16 6.65
CA ASP A 58 -3.04 -3.78 7.15
C ASP A 58 -3.84 -4.42 6.03
N TRP A 59 -3.94 -3.72 4.91
CA TRP A 59 -4.68 -4.20 3.75
C TRP A 59 -4.12 -5.51 3.23
N VAL A 60 -2.80 -5.59 3.14
CA VAL A 60 -2.13 -6.79 2.65
C VAL A 60 -2.32 -7.93 3.63
N LEU A 61 -2.14 -7.67 4.93
CA LEU A 61 -2.27 -8.72 5.93
C LEU A 61 -3.69 -9.27 5.99
N VAL A 62 -4.68 -8.38 5.95
CA VAL A 62 -6.07 -8.81 5.97
C VAL A 62 -6.38 -9.60 4.72
N GLY A 63 -5.90 -9.13 3.57
CA GLY A 63 -6.13 -9.83 2.31
C GLY A 63 -5.56 -11.24 2.33
N LEU A 64 -4.32 -11.38 2.81
CA LEU A 64 -3.70 -12.69 2.90
C LEU A 64 -4.46 -13.60 3.86
N LYS A 65 -4.87 -13.03 4.99
CA LYS A 65 -5.57 -13.79 6.02
C LYS A 65 -6.91 -14.31 5.53
N LEU A 66 -7.62 -13.48 4.75
CA LEU A 66 -8.94 -13.86 4.26
C LEU A 66 -8.89 -14.55 2.91
N GLY A 67 -7.72 -14.73 2.34
CA GLY A 67 -7.58 -15.42 1.07
C GLY A 67 -8.01 -14.59 -0.13
N HIS A 68 -8.03 -13.28 0.00
CA HIS A 68 -8.35 -12.41 -1.13
C HIS A 68 -7.22 -12.42 -2.15
N THR A 69 -7.58 -12.23 -3.41
CA THR A 69 -6.59 -12.10 -4.46
C THR A 69 -6.00 -10.70 -4.41
N LEU A 70 -4.69 -10.62 -4.27
CA LEU A 70 -3.98 -9.35 -4.24
C LEU A 70 -3.39 -9.05 -5.61
N PRO A 71 -3.31 -7.77 -5.99
CA PRO A 71 -2.71 -7.44 -7.28
C PRO A 71 -1.22 -7.76 -7.32
N VAL A 72 -0.74 -8.10 -8.50
CA VAL A 72 0.70 -8.29 -8.70
C VAL A 72 1.32 -6.92 -8.87
N ILE A 73 2.36 -6.64 -8.10
CA ILE A 73 3.05 -5.35 -8.15
C ILE A 73 4.52 -5.60 -8.40
N ALA A 74 5.05 -4.93 -9.43
CA ALA A 74 6.46 -5.07 -9.81
C ALA A 74 6.85 -6.54 -10.00
N GLY A 75 5.93 -7.34 -10.51
CA GLY A 75 6.18 -8.76 -10.73
C GLY A 75 6.09 -9.61 -9.49
N ILE A 76 5.77 -9.01 -8.35
CA ILE A 76 5.68 -9.74 -7.08
C ILE A 76 4.24 -10.18 -6.87
N ASP A 77 4.07 -11.50 -6.73
CA ASP A 77 2.76 -12.11 -6.57
C ASP A 77 2.71 -12.78 -5.20
N LEU A 78 1.92 -12.22 -4.31
CA LEU A 78 1.78 -12.75 -2.96
C LEU A 78 0.67 -13.79 -2.84
N ASN A 79 -0.07 -14.00 -3.93
CA ASN A 79 -1.16 -14.96 -3.92
C ASN A 79 -0.57 -16.36 -3.94
N GLN A 80 -0.85 -17.11 -2.90
CA GLN A 80 -0.30 -18.45 -2.77
C GLN A 80 -1.32 -19.45 -3.20
N GLU A 81 -0.84 -20.55 -3.73
CA GLU A 81 -1.73 -21.57 -4.06
C GLU A 81 -1.82 -22.57 -3.05
#